data_45121bfb41bb38002968b68d16e17485
#
_entry.id   45121bfb41bb38002968b68d16e17485
#
_cell.length_a   1.000
_cell.length_b   1.000
_cell.length_c   1.000
_cell.angle_alpha   90.00
_cell.angle_beta   90.00
_cell.angle_gamma   90.00
#
_symmetry.space_group_name_H-M   'P 1'
#
loop_
_entity.id
_entity.type
_entity.pdbx_description
1 polymer ?
#
loop_
_entity_poly.entity_id
_entity_poly.type
_entity_poly.pdbx_seq_one_letter_code
_entity_poly.pdbx_strand_id
1 'polypeptide(L)'
;MIRSVFEMVDFDERFGALYHRGMKFKIKKNSHDQYYWVLVARNGEPICTSDPYESRESAVKSINLLKLDARSAEIVDTTTIFRKPAHF
;
A
#
# COMPACT_ATOMS: atom_id res chain seq x y z
N MET A 1 -10.14 -15.68 14.85
CA MET A 1 -10.12 -15.50 14.45
C MET A 1 -9.66 -15.30 14.19
N ILE A 2 -9.74 -15.15 14.13
CA ILE A 2 -9.55 -14.84 13.66
C ILE A 2 -9.10 -14.37 13.70
N ARG A 3 -9.01 -13.77 13.68
CA ARG A 3 -8.88 -13.23 13.56
C ARG A 3 -8.51 -12.91 13.45
N SER A 4 -8.82 -12.79 13.25
CA SER A 4 -8.87 -12.60 12.91
C SER A 4 -8.82 -12.60 12.73
N VAL A 5 -9.17 -12.48 12.60
CA VAL A 5 -9.50 -12.60 12.21
C VAL A 5 -9.69 -12.77 12.18
N PHE A 6 -9.89 -12.71 12.43
CA PHE A 6 -10.28 -12.89 12.14
C PHE A 6 -10.32 -12.69 12.39
N GLU A 7 -10.44 -12.35 12.65
CA GLU A 7 -10.72 -12.08 12.59
C GLU A 7 -10.69 -11.71 12.62
N MET A 8 -10.91 -11.27 12.93
CA MET A 8 -11.12 -10.82 12.48
C MET A 8 -10.78 -10.47 12.05
N VAL A 9 -10.66 -10.43 12.17
CA VAL A 9 -10.52 -10.19 11.34
C VAL A 9 -10.55 -10.43 10.69
N ASP A 10 -10.93 -10.78 11.21
CA ASP A 10 -10.80 -11.12 10.33
C ASP A 10 -11.86 -11.52 9.47
N PHE A 11 -13.01 -11.42 9.90
CA PHE A 11 -14.09 -11.70 9.12
C PHE A 11 -14.17 -10.81 7.95
N ASP A 12 -14.01 -9.56 8.17
CA ASP A 12 -13.95 -8.62 7.14
C ASP A 12 -12.96 -9.01 6.14
N GLU A 13 -11.88 -9.49 6.56
CA GLU A 13 -10.86 -9.87 5.67
C GLU A 13 -11.32 -10.98 4.81
N ARG A 14 -12.13 -11.84 5.31
CA ARG A 14 -12.59 -12.87 4.53
C ARG A 14 -13.49 -12.43 3.45
N PHE A 15 -14.39 -11.59 3.77
CA PHE A 15 -15.29 -11.10 2.77
C PHE A 15 -14.59 -10.19 1.84
N GLY A 16 -13.64 -9.48 2.33
CA GLY A 16 -12.87 -8.60 1.49
C GLY A 16 -12.19 -9.38 0.41
N ALA A 17 -11.69 -10.53 0.75
CA ALA A 17 -10.99 -11.32 -0.22
C ALA A 17 -11.91 -11.75 -1.34
N LEU A 18 -13.17 -11.93 -1.06
CA LEU A 18 -14.07 -12.33 -2.08
C LEU A 18 -14.35 -11.22 -3.06
N TYR A 19 -14.50 -9.99 -2.59
CA TYR A 19 -14.81 -8.90 -3.46
C TYR A 19 -13.65 -8.04 -3.82
N HIS A 20 -12.59 -8.08 -3.05
CA HIS A 20 -11.48 -7.21 -3.31
C HIS A 20 -10.27 -8.05 -3.31
N ARG A 21 -10.00 -8.71 -4.37
CA ARG A 21 -8.93 -9.56 -4.46
C ARG A 21 -7.61 -9.01 -4.62
N GLY A 22 -7.42 -7.82 -4.76
CA GLY A 22 -6.13 -7.21 -4.99
C GLY A 22 -5.48 -6.70 -3.76
N MET A 23 -4.54 -5.82 -3.95
CA MET A 23 -3.84 -5.17 -2.87
C MET A 23 -4.74 -4.14 -2.23
N LYS A 24 -4.39 -3.74 -1.04
CA LYS A 24 -5.16 -2.69 -0.39
C LYS A 24 -4.26 -1.76 0.39
N PHE A 25 -4.72 -0.55 0.61
CA PHE A 25 -4.01 0.43 1.43
C PHE A 25 -4.69 0.46 2.78
N LYS A 26 -3.91 0.28 3.84
CA LYS A 26 -4.46 0.37 5.18
C LYS A 26 -3.97 1.66 5.79
N ILE A 27 -4.86 2.47 6.33
CA ILE A 27 -4.47 3.72 6.96
C ILE A 27 -4.32 3.49 8.44
N LYS A 28 -3.21 3.90 8.98
CA LYS A 28 -2.89 3.70 10.38
C LYS A 28 -2.46 4.99 11.02
N LYS A 29 -2.32 4.97 12.30
CA LYS A 29 -1.93 6.16 13.05
C LYS A 29 -0.75 5.78 13.91
N ASN A 30 0.25 6.63 13.98
CA ASN A 30 1.43 6.33 14.78
C ASN A 30 1.30 6.95 16.17
N SER A 31 2.33 6.82 16.97
CA SER A 31 2.28 7.32 18.33
C SER A 31 2.31 8.83 18.44
N HIS A 32 2.58 9.52 17.34
CA HIS A 32 2.59 10.99 17.33
C HIS A 32 1.31 11.53 16.73
N ASP A 33 0.27 10.67 16.64
CA ASP A 33 -1.00 11.08 16.08
C ASP A 33 -0.91 11.48 14.63
N GLN A 34 0.04 10.95 13.91
CA GLN A 34 0.14 11.20 12.48
C GLN A 34 -0.39 10.00 11.75
N TYR A 35 -0.85 10.21 10.55
CA TYR A 35 -1.46 9.14 9.76
C TYR A 35 -0.49 8.67 8.70
N TYR A 36 -0.49 7.37 8.45
CA TYR A 36 0.33 6.84 7.40
C TYR A 36 -0.42 5.66 6.80
N TRP A 37 0.00 5.20 5.65
CA TRP A 37 -0.66 4.04 5.06
C TRP A 37 0.37 2.96 4.74
N VAL A 38 -0.14 1.76 4.67
CA VAL A 38 0.67 0.62 4.32
C VAL A 38 -0.01 -0.06 3.15
N LEU A 39 0.74 -0.31 2.09
CA LEU A 39 0.21 -1.01 0.95
C LEU A 39 0.44 -2.49 1.19
N VAL A 40 -0.63 -3.26 1.17
CA VAL A 40 -0.57 -4.66 1.52
C VAL A 40 -0.91 -5.51 0.31
N ALA A 41 -0.15 -6.55 0.09
CA ALA A 41 -0.38 -7.43 -1.04
C ALA A 41 -1.62 -8.28 -0.81
N ARG A 42 -2.04 -8.97 -1.85
CA ARG A 42 -3.19 -9.82 -1.76
C ARG A 42 -3.09 -10.82 -0.65
N ASN A 43 -1.92 -11.36 -0.37
CA ASN A 43 -1.75 -12.35 0.66
C ASN A 43 -1.58 -11.73 2.05
N GLY A 44 -1.73 -10.42 2.15
CA GLY A 44 -1.65 -9.76 3.45
C GLY A 44 -0.28 -9.26 3.83
N GLU A 45 0.72 -9.48 3.01
CA GLU A 45 2.05 -9.03 3.37
C GLU A 45 2.28 -7.59 2.99
N PRO A 46 2.93 -6.81 3.83
CA PRO A 46 3.15 -5.41 3.52
C PRO A 46 4.17 -5.25 2.41
N ILE A 47 3.88 -4.39 1.48
CA ILE A 47 4.78 -4.09 0.38
C ILE A 47 5.56 -2.83 0.67
N CYS A 48 4.90 -1.82 1.13
CA CYS A 48 5.58 -0.56 1.43
C CYS A 48 4.74 0.27 2.39
N THR A 49 5.37 1.26 2.99
CA THR A 49 4.75 2.12 3.96
C THR A 49 5.02 3.56 3.59
N SER A 50 4.05 4.42 3.76
CA SER A 50 4.24 5.82 3.42
C SER A 50 4.91 6.58 4.55
N ASP A 51 5.27 7.81 4.27
CA ASP A 51 5.71 8.74 5.29
C ASP A 51 4.50 9.15 6.09
N PRO A 52 4.68 9.72 7.26
CA PRO A 52 3.53 10.15 8.05
C PRO A 52 2.95 11.46 7.54
N TYR A 53 1.65 11.62 7.68
CA TYR A 53 0.95 12.82 7.27
C TYR A 53 0.21 13.38 8.48
N GLU A 54 0.04 14.68 8.49
CA GLU A 54 -0.59 15.32 9.63
C GLU A 54 -2.09 15.07 9.70
N SER A 55 -2.73 14.81 8.60
CA SER A 55 -4.15 14.57 8.61
C SER A 55 -4.50 13.32 7.83
N ARG A 56 -5.63 12.76 8.17
CA ARG A 56 -6.12 11.60 7.48
C ARG A 56 -6.39 11.92 6.02
N GLU A 57 -6.88 13.12 5.79
CA GLU A 57 -7.18 13.55 4.42
C GLU A 57 -5.93 13.61 3.56
N SER A 58 -4.82 14.05 4.14
CA SER A 58 -3.58 14.10 3.39
C SER A 58 -3.12 12.70 3.04
N ALA A 59 -3.27 11.77 3.97
CA ALA A 59 -2.88 10.39 3.70
C ALA A 59 -3.74 9.81 2.57
N VAL A 60 -5.04 10.06 2.61
CA VAL A 60 -5.92 9.55 1.58
C VAL A 60 -5.59 10.18 0.23
N LYS A 61 -5.25 11.46 0.24
CA LYS A 61 -4.91 12.14 -0.98
C LYS A 61 -3.67 11.52 -1.62
N SER A 62 -2.69 11.19 -0.80
CA SER A 62 -1.48 10.61 -1.32
C SER A 62 -1.77 9.22 -1.90
N ILE A 63 -2.68 8.47 -1.29
CA ILE A 63 -3.05 7.18 -1.83
C ILE A 63 -3.70 7.37 -3.20
N ASN A 64 -4.58 8.33 -3.32
CA ASN A 64 -5.27 8.54 -4.58
C ASN A 64 -4.32 8.97 -5.69
N LEU A 65 -3.34 9.77 -5.36
CA LEU A 65 -2.36 10.17 -6.33
C LEU A 65 -1.56 8.98 -6.79
N LEU A 66 -1.17 8.14 -5.85
CA LEU A 66 -0.42 6.95 -6.19
C LEU A 66 -1.25 6.03 -7.09
N LYS A 67 -2.51 5.85 -6.78
CA LYS A 67 -3.36 5.00 -7.59
C LYS A 67 -3.51 5.52 -9.01
N LEU A 68 -3.52 6.81 -9.16
CA LEU A 68 -3.66 7.39 -10.48
C LEU A 68 -2.41 7.26 -11.31
N ASP A 69 -1.28 7.48 -10.70
CA ASP A 69 -0.03 7.54 -11.44
C ASP A 69 0.82 6.29 -11.48
N ALA A 70 0.66 5.40 -10.53
CA ALA A 70 1.55 4.26 -10.44
C ALA A 70 1.53 3.39 -11.69
N ARG A 71 0.39 3.30 -12.34
CA ARG A 71 0.27 2.47 -13.48
C ARG A 71 1.17 2.88 -14.59
N SER A 72 1.35 4.16 -14.77
CA SER A 72 2.21 4.65 -15.82
C SER A 72 3.59 5.03 -15.32
N ALA A 73 3.92 4.67 -14.10
CA ALA A 73 5.22 5.03 -13.56
C ALA A 73 6.30 4.25 -14.29
N GLU A 74 7.35 4.95 -14.61
CA GLU A 74 8.42 4.35 -15.34
C GLU A 74 9.31 3.53 -14.42
N ILE A 75 9.85 2.43 -14.90
CA ILE A 75 10.78 1.65 -14.12
C ILE A 75 12.18 2.11 -14.53
N VAL A 76 12.90 2.65 -13.58
CA VAL A 76 14.24 3.13 -13.85
C VAL A 76 15.19 2.23 -13.09
N ASP A 77 15.96 1.46 -13.81
CA ASP A 77 16.86 0.51 -13.20
C ASP A 77 18.22 1.15 -13.00
N THR A 78 18.60 1.41 -11.78
CA THR A 78 19.85 2.06 -11.49
C THR A 78 20.89 1.08 -10.99
N THR A 79 20.63 -0.19 -11.10
CA THR A 79 21.57 -1.17 -10.59
C THR A 79 22.73 -1.46 -11.52
N THR A 80 22.59 -1.13 -12.80
CA THR A 80 23.68 -1.38 -13.70
C THR A 80 24.25 -0.13 -14.14
N ILE A 81 25.45 0.15 -13.81
CA ILE A 81 26.01 1.33 -14.15
C ILE A 81 26.51 1.41 -15.46
N PHE A 82 27.11 0.42 -15.94
CA PHE A 82 27.60 0.55 -17.21
C PHE A 82 26.75 0.34 -18.26
N ARG A 83 25.77 -0.24 -18.18
CA ARG A 83 25.02 -0.52 -19.24
C ARG A 83 24.24 0.38 -19.65
N LYS A 84 23.93 0.50 -20.60
CA LYS A 84 23.16 1.33 -21.10
C LYS A 84 21.96 0.98 -20.89
N PRO A 85 21.32 1.59 -20.51
CA PRO A 85 20.08 1.31 -20.19
C PRO A 85 19.19 1.39 -21.20
N ALA A 86 19.48 1.84 -21.91
CA ALA A 86 18.70 1.99 -22.84
C ALA A 86 17.76 1.09 -22.99
N HIS A 87 17.63 0.49 -23.44
CA HIS A 87 16.78 -0.31 -23.76
C HIS A 87 15.85 -0.61 -22.89
N PHE A 88 15.46 -0.01 -22.23
CA PHE A 88 14.45 -0.30 -21.60
C PHE A 88 13.63 0.60 -21.78
#